data_378a933e1b1a4924e2a10318df145398
#
_entry.id   378a933e1b1a4924e2a10318df145398
#
_cell.length_a   1.000
_cell.length_b   1.000
_cell.length_c   1.000
_cell.angle_alpha   90.00
_cell.angle_beta   90.00
_cell.angle_gamma   90.00
#
_symmetry.space_group_name_H-M   'P 1'
#
loop_
_entity.id
_entity.type
_entity.pdbx_description
1 polymer ?
#
loop_
_entity_poly.entity_id
_entity_poly.type
_entity_poly.pdbx_seq_one_letter_code
_entity_poly.pdbx_strand_id
1 'polypeptide(L)'
;HPTPILTLPQGEKDPLSIRAKALVFADPRSLQLLEYLQRVGPSEAPVLINGETGTGKELVARYIHSASGRTGAFVPVNCGAISENLAESEFFGHEAGSFSGASGRRIGWFEEADGGTLFLDEIGDLPLPLQVKLLRVLQEQEVVRVGSRKPIKINIRLVTATNIDLEQAVEAGNFRLDLFYRINVAQVQVLPLRERPLDILPLVEHFRRLYSARLKIAEPMLSESATQALLDYPWPGNIRELENVVHLALLVAGDRPIMPSHLKFSAGLSAMHASVNSGAPRIPQEVVREQLLRLFEVPGDSLLHDIEDLIVREAFAFCGFNQLRTAELLGVTRNAMRTLLVNHGMLKGRVKP
;
A
#
# COMPACT_ATOMS: atom_id res chain seq x y z
N HIS A 1 7.20 20.37 -26.59
CA HIS A 1 6.71 20.85 -25.29
C HIS A 1 7.37 20.02 -24.19
N PRO A 2 7.81 20.60 -23.06
CA PRO A 2 8.38 19.82 -21.97
C PRO A 2 7.30 18.89 -21.42
N THR A 3 7.68 17.64 -21.13
CA THR A 3 6.79 16.65 -20.54
C THR A 3 6.37 17.10 -19.14
N PRO A 4 5.08 17.19 -18.81
CA PRO A 4 4.63 17.58 -17.49
C PRO A 4 5.07 16.55 -16.44
N ILE A 5 5.67 17.03 -15.34
CA ILE A 5 6.12 16.20 -14.22
C ILE A 5 5.56 16.76 -12.92
N LEU A 6 4.85 15.94 -12.16
CA LEU A 6 4.45 16.23 -10.79
C LEU A 6 5.47 15.67 -9.81
N THR A 7 5.94 16.49 -8.88
CA THR A 7 6.90 16.08 -7.85
C THR A 7 6.39 16.49 -6.47
N LEU A 8 6.85 15.82 -5.43
CA LEU A 8 6.62 16.25 -4.05
C LEU A 8 7.38 17.55 -3.75
N PRO A 9 6.79 18.47 -2.95
CA PRO A 9 7.48 19.69 -2.52
C PRO A 9 8.81 19.36 -1.83
N GLN A 10 9.86 20.13 -2.15
CA GLN A 10 11.14 20.02 -1.45
C GLN A 10 10.96 20.61 -0.04
N GLY A 11 10.99 19.78 0.99
CA GLY A 11 10.87 20.25 2.38
C GLY A 11 10.25 19.27 3.36
N GLU A 12 9.53 18.25 2.90
CA GLU A 12 9.05 17.18 3.79
C GLU A 12 10.23 16.31 4.22
N LYS A 13 10.65 16.51 5.47
CA LYS A 13 11.69 15.72 6.15
C LYS A 13 11.11 14.36 6.56
N ASP A 14 10.98 13.46 5.61
CA ASP A 14 10.81 12.05 5.95
C ASP A 14 11.86 11.22 5.19
N PRO A 15 13.04 10.99 5.81
CA PRO A 15 14.17 10.31 5.16
C PRO A 15 13.94 8.81 4.95
N LEU A 16 12.87 8.23 5.49
CA LEU A 16 12.61 6.78 5.48
C LEU A 16 11.39 6.37 4.63
N SER A 17 10.64 7.31 4.09
CA SER A 17 9.48 7.01 3.26
C SER A 17 9.92 6.70 1.82
N ILE A 18 9.94 5.43 1.45
CA ILE A 18 10.04 4.97 0.06
C ILE A 18 8.67 5.23 -0.61
N ARG A 19 8.43 6.46 -1.03
CA ARG A 19 7.23 6.87 -1.75
C ARG A 19 7.62 7.34 -3.14
N ALA A 20 6.80 7.05 -4.14
CA ALA A 20 7.00 7.60 -5.47
C ALA A 20 7.02 9.13 -5.41
N LYS A 21 8.14 9.74 -5.81
CA LYS A 21 8.38 11.19 -5.68
C LYS A 21 8.10 11.95 -6.97
N ALA A 22 7.78 11.25 -8.06
CA ALA A 22 7.44 11.87 -9.33
C ALA A 22 6.33 11.12 -10.06
N LEU A 23 5.53 11.84 -10.81
CA LEU A 23 4.56 11.34 -11.77
C LEU A 23 4.76 12.11 -13.06
N VAL A 24 4.87 11.39 -14.18
CA VAL A 24 5.13 11.93 -15.52
C VAL A 24 3.92 11.66 -16.41
N PHE A 25 3.67 12.56 -17.34
CA PHE A 25 2.58 12.48 -18.29
C PHE A 25 3.14 12.56 -19.73
N ALA A 26 3.84 11.51 -20.15
CA ALA A 26 4.37 11.35 -21.50
C ALA A 26 3.51 10.39 -22.36
N ASP A 27 2.96 9.37 -21.71
CA ASP A 27 2.05 8.43 -22.35
C ASP A 27 0.68 9.07 -22.62
N PRO A 28 0.03 8.81 -23.76
CA PRO A 28 -1.31 9.33 -24.07
C PRO A 28 -2.35 9.03 -22.98
N ARG A 29 -2.26 7.88 -22.32
CA ARG A 29 -3.16 7.50 -21.22
C ARG A 29 -2.91 8.36 -19.98
N SER A 30 -1.65 8.68 -19.69
CA SER A 30 -1.29 9.59 -18.61
C SER A 30 -1.72 11.03 -18.90
N LEU A 31 -1.66 11.48 -20.16
CA LEU A 31 -2.17 12.79 -20.57
C LEU A 31 -3.70 12.89 -20.40
N GLN A 32 -4.46 11.85 -20.73
CA GLN A 32 -5.90 11.78 -20.47
C GLN A 32 -6.21 11.91 -18.98
N LEU A 33 -5.42 11.25 -18.14
CA LEU A 33 -5.52 11.42 -16.69
C LEU A 33 -5.30 12.88 -16.28
N LEU A 34 -4.25 13.53 -16.79
CA LEU A 34 -3.95 14.93 -16.49
C LEU A 34 -5.11 15.85 -16.88
N GLU A 35 -5.67 15.68 -18.09
CA GLU A 35 -6.83 16.45 -18.55
C GLU A 35 -8.05 16.25 -17.63
N TYR A 36 -8.27 15.02 -17.17
CA TYR A 36 -9.34 14.73 -16.22
C TYR A 36 -9.10 15.41 -14.87
N LEU A 37 -7.87 15.37 -14.36
CA LEU A 37 -7.49 16.03 -13.10
C LEU A 37 -7.66 17.55 -13.17
N GLN A 38 -7.38 18.18 -14.32
CA GLN A 38 -7.59 19.61 -14.54
C GLN A 38 -9.07 20.00 -14.44
N ARG A 39 -9.98 19.12 -14.80
CA ARG A 39 -11.45 19.33 -14.68
C ARG A 39 -11.95 19.07 -13.27
N VAL A 40 -11.48 17.98 -12.63
CA VAL A 40 -11.91 17.59 -11.29
C VAL A 40 -11.26 18.44 -10.19
N GLY A 41 -10.02 18.90 -10.41
CA GLY A 41 -9.25 19.69 -9.44
C GLY A 41 -10.01 20.87 -8.84
N PRO A 42 -10.61 21.76 -9.63
CA PRO A 42 -11.33 22.93 -9.11
C PRO A 42 -12.67 22.62 -8.42
N SER A 43 -13.19 21.38 -8.54
CA SER A 43 -14.47 21.01 -7.92
C SER A 43 -14.31 20.75 -6.41
N GLU A 44 -15.42 20.86 -5.68
CA GLU A 44 -15.48 20.52 -4.25
C GLU A 44 -15.87 19.04 -4.01
N ALA A 45 -16.10 18.28 -5.08
CA ALA A 45 -16.53 16.88 -4.98
C ALA A 45 -15.47 16.01 -4.28
N PRO A 46 -15.88 15.06 -3.45
CA PRO A 46 -15.01 13.98 -2.99
C PRO A 46 -14.40 13.22 -4.17
N VAL A 47 -13.14 12.85 -4.06
CA VAL A 47 -12.41 12.13 -5.11
C VAL A 47 -11.93 10.80 -4.56
N LEU A 48 -12.20 9.72 -5.29
CA LEU A 48 -11.67 8.38 -5.03
C LEU A 48 -10.61 8.04 -6.09
N ILE A 49 -9.37 7.84 -5.64
CA ILE A 49 -8.23 7.48 -6.49
C ILE A 49 -7.99 5.99 -6.38
N ASN A 50 -8.18 5.26 -7.48
CA ASN A 50 -7.89 3.84 -7.59
C ASN A 50 -6.56 3.63 -8.31
N GLY A 51 -5.76 2.68 -7.83
CA GLY A 51 -4.51 2.30 -8.50
C GLY A 51 -3.64 1.45 -7.61
N GLU A 52 -2.76 0.68 -8.23
CA GLU A 52 -1.82 -0.19 -7.54
C GLU A 52 -0.89 0.59 -6.60
N THR A 53 -0.30 -0.12 -5.65
CA THR A 53 0.72 0.46 -4.77
C THR A 53 1.92 0.97 -5.59
N GLY A 54 2.41 2.16 -5.25
CA GLY A 54 3.57 2.76 -5.92
C GLY A 54 3.29 3.46 -7.25
N THR A 55 2.02 3.62 -7.67
CA THR A 55 1.63 4.29 -8.92
C THR A 55 1.65 5.82 -8.84
N GLY A 56 1.74 6.41 -7.63
CA GLY A 56 1.79 7.86 -7.43
C GLY A 56 0.46 8.49 -7.00
N LYS A 57 -0.45 7.74 -6.36
CA LYS A 57 -1.77 8.24 -5.89
C LYS A 57 -1.67 9.48 -5.01
N GLU A 58 -0.68 9.58 -4.12
CA GLU A 58 -0.47 10.77 -3.28
C GLU A 58 -0.14 12.02 -4.11
N LEU A 59 0.66 11.89 -5.18
CA LEU A 59 0.98 13.01 -6.07
C LEU A 59 -0.25 13.51 -6.80
N VAL A 60 -1.11 12.59 -7.23
CA VAL A 60 -2.42 12.93 -7.82
C VAL A 60 -3.28 13.70 -6.80
N ALA A 61 -3.34 13.24 -5.55
CA ALA A 61 -4.09 13.93 -4.49
C ALA A 61 -3.54 15.34 -4.22
N ARG A 62 -2.22 15.52 -4.18
CA ARG A 62 -1.57 16.84 -4.03
C ARG A 62 -1.86 17.77 -5.22
N TYR A 63 -1.88 17.21 -6.43
CA TYR A 63 -2.27 17.98 -7.60
C TYR A 63 -3.73 18.47 -7.50
N ILE A 64 -4.66 17.59 -7.09
CA ILE A 64 -6.06 17.93 -6.86
C ILE A 64 -6.19 19.04 -5.81
N HIS A 65 -5.44 18.95 -4.71
CA HIS A 65 -5.40 20.01 -3.69
C HIS A 65 -4.89 21.34 -4.27
N SER A 66 -3.77 21.32 -4.97
CA SER A 66 -3.21 22.52 -5.60
C SER A 66 -4.18 23.14 -6.62
N ALA A 67 -4.84 22.32 -7.44
CA ALA A 67 -5.79 22.77 -8.44
C ALA A 67 -7.12 23.26 -7.85
N SER A 68 -7.44 22.91 -6.59
CA SER A 68 -8.66 23.31 -5.91
C SER A 68 -8.68 24.79 -5.48
N GLY A 69 -7.51 25.43 -5.41
CA GLY A 69 -7.37 26.78 -4.89
C GLY A 69 -7.59 26.92 -3.38
N ARG A 70 -7.75 25.83 -2.65
CA ARG A 70 -7.89 25.84 -1.19
C ARG A 70 -6.58 26.25 -0.52
N THR A 71 -6.67 27.11 0.49
CA THR A 71 -5.50 27.68 1.19
C THR A 71 -5.15 26.96 2.49
N GLY A 72 -6.04 26.10 2.99
CA GLY A 72 -5.79 25.27 4.16
C GLY A 72 -4.78 24.15 3.87
N ALA A 73 -4.40 23.40 4.89
CA ALA A 73 -3.38 22.37 4.80
C ALA A 73 -3.82 21.17 3.92
N PHE A 74 -2.83 20.54 3.26
CA PHE A 74 -2.97 19.18 2.74
C PHE A 74 -2.52 18.21 3.82
N VAL A 75 -3.45 17.45 4.39
CA VAL A 75 -3.19 16.50 5.48
C VAL A 75 -3.23 15.08 4.93
N PRO A 76 -2.07 14.45 4.66
CA PRO A 76 -2.01 13.07 4.21
C PRO A 76 -2.03 12.10 5.39
N VAL A 77 -2.90 11.10 5.32
CA VAL A 77 -3.07 10.06 6.31
C VAL A 77 -3.09 8.70 5.63
N ASN A 78 -2.26 7.76 6.09
CA ASN A 78 -2.32 6.38 5.65
C ASN A 78 -3.13 5.57 6.67
N CYS A 79 -4.32 5.07 6.27
CA CYS A 79 -5.25 4.36 7.15
C CYS A 79 -4.68 3.02 7.64
N GLY A 80 -3.86 2.33 6.85
CA GLY A 80 -3.23 1.06 7.23
C GLY A 80 -2.06 1.19 8.22
N ALA A 81 -1.49 2.40 8.36
CA ALA A 81 -0.35 2.64 9.25
C ALA A 81 -0.73 2.99 10.70
N ILE A 82 -2.04 3.16 11.00
CA ILE A 82 -2.51 3.64 12.28
C ILE A 82 -2.99 2.46 13.13
N SER A 83 -2.53 2.40 14.39
CA SER A 83 -3.07 1.42 15.32
C SER A 83 -4.55 1.74 15.63
N GLU A 84 -5.39 0.72 15.63
CA GLU A 84 -6.84 0.85 15.83
C GLU A 84 -7.20 1.62 17.12
N ASN A 85 -6.43 1.42 18.19
CA ASN A 85 -6.63 2.08 19.50
C ASN A 85 -6.37 3.59 19.47
N LEU A 86 -5.52 4.09 18.57
CA LEU A 86 -5.17 5.50 18.45
C LEU A 86 -5.93 6.21 17.33
N ALA A 87 -6.43 5.45 16.37
CA ALA A 87 -7.00 5.99 15.15
C ALA A 87 -8.13 7.00 15.44
N GLU A 88 -9.02 6.69 16.37
CA GLU A 88 -10.11 7.61 16.74
C GLU A 88 -9.58 8.96 17.25
N SER A 89 -8.61 8.91 18.16
CA SER A 89 -7.99 10.11 18.74
C SER A 89 -7.20 10.93 17.71
N GLU A 90 -6.52 10.27 16.77
CA GLU A 90 -5.78 10.95 15.71
C GLU A 90 -6.73 11.60 14.68
N PHE A 91 -7.81 10.91 14.28
CA PHE A 91 -8.78 11.47 13.32
C PHE A 91 -9.59 12.63 13.91
N PHE A 92 -10.16 12.44 15.11
CA PHE A 92 -11.17 13.34 15.69
C PHE A 92 -10.60 14.27 16.75
N GLY A 93 -9.36 14.04 17.22
CA GLY A 93 -8.81 14.74 18.37
C GLY A 93 -9.39 14.27 19.72
N HIS A 94 -8.84 14.75 20.81
CA HIS A 94 -9.32 14.41 22.15
C HIS A 94 -9.18 15.59 23.12
N GLU A 95 -10.04 15.59 24.14
CA GLU A 95 -9.93 16.47 25.29
C GLU A 95 -9.04 15.83 26.37
N ALA A 96 -8.46 16.67 27.23
CA ALA A 96 -7.64 16.19 28.34
C ALA A 96 -8.43 15.23 29.24
N GLY A 97 -7.84 14.09 29.61
CA GLY A 97 -8.47 13.09 30.49
C GLY A 97 -9.54 12.21 29.83
N SER A 98 -9.68 12.23 28.50
CA SER A 98 -10.69 11.41 27.78
C SER A 98 -10.41 9.92 27.80
N PHE A 99 -9.15 9.51 28.01
CA PHE A 99 -8.72 8.11 28.21
C PHE A 99 -7.41 8.05 29.01
N SER A 100 -7.03 6.86 29.47
CA SER A 100 -5.78 6.64 30.22
C SER A 100 -4.56 6.96 29.32
N GLY A 101 -3.88 8.07 29.59
CA GLY A 101 -2.77 8.60 28.80
C GLY A 101 -3.06 9.92 28.06
N ALA A 102 -4.29 10.41 28.06
CA ALA A 102 -4.66 11.72 27.51
C ALA A 102 -4.23 12.85 28.45
N SER A 103 -2.94 13.17 28.49
CA SER A 103 -2.37 14.21 29.38
C SER A 103 -2.66 15.65 28.94
N GLY A 104 -3.21 15.86 27.75
CA GLY A 104 -3.54 17.17 27.19
C GLY A 104 -4.61 17.11 26.11
N ARG A 105 -5.11 18.28 25.71
CA ARG A 105 -6.00 18.41 24.56
C ARG A 105 -5.17 18.30 23.26
N ARG A 106 -5.66 17.55 22.27
CA ARG A 106 -5.06 17.43 20.96
C ARG A 106 -6.10 17.61 19.85
N ILE A 107 -5.78 18.38 18.82
CA ILE A 107 -6.60 18.50 17.62
C ILE A 107 -6.42 17.25 16.75
N GLY A 108 -7.48 16.85 16.05
CA GLY A 108 -7.43 15.72 15.10
C GLY A 108 -7.20 16.18 13.68
N TRP A 109 -6.93 15.23 12.78
CA TRP A 109 -6.66 15.51 11.37
C TRP A 109 -7.82 16.21 10.65
N PHE A 110 -9.07 15.99 11.06
CA PHE A 110 -10.20 16.72 10.50
C PHE A 110 -10.12 18.22 10.79
N GLU A 111 -9.72 18.60 12.00
CA GLU A 111 -9.54 20.01 12.37
C GLU A 111 -8.28 20.59 11.70
N GLU A 112 -7.21 19.80 11.59
CA GLU A 112 -5.96 20.22 10.92
C GLU A 112 -6.17 20.49 9.43
N ALA A 113 -7.07 19.72 8.78
CA ALA A 113 -7.40 19.86 7.38
C ALA A 113 -8.45 20.94 7.09
N ASP A 114 -8.93 21.68 8.10
CA ASP A 114 -9.98 22.70 7.92
C ASP A 114 -9.55 23.79 6.93
N GLY A 115 -10.43 24.13 6.00
CA GLY A 115 -10.12 25.02 4.87
C GLY A 115 -9.22 24.42 3.78
N GLY A 116 -8.75 23.17 3.99
CA GLY A 116 -7.80 22.46 3.13
C GLY A 116 -8.34 21.14 2.58
N THR A 117 -7.45 20.14 2.51
CA THR A 117 -7.77 18.81 1.97
C THR A 117 -7.28 17.72 2.92
N LEU A 118 -8.17 16.82 3.29
CA LEU A 118 -7.82 15.57 3.97
C LEU A 118 -7.64 14.48 2.91
N PHE A 119 -6.44 13.91 2.85
CA PHE A 119 -6.12 12.78 1.97
C PHE A 119 -6.01 11.50 2.79
N LEU A 120 -6.90 10.54 2.52
CA LEU A 120 -6.91 9.23 3.17
C LEU A 120 -6.39 8.18 2.20
N ASP A 121 -5.15 7.75 2.37
CA ASP A 121 -4.56 6.64 1.61
C ASP A 121 -4.96 5.31 2.24
N GLU A 122 -5.13 4.28 1.41
CA GLU A 122 -5.56 2.94 1.80
C GLU A 122 -6.88 2.96 2.60
N ILE A 123 -7.88 3.70 2.09
CA ILE A 123 -9.18 3.88 2.76
C ILE A 123 -9.90 2.55 3.04
N GLY A 124 -9.62 1.50 2.26
CA GLY A 124 -10.15 0.15 2.47
C GLY A 124 -9.71 -0.50 3.78
N ASP A 125 -8.61 -0.04 4.37
CA ASP A 125 -8.08 -0.55 5.65
C ASP A 125 -8.70 0.16 6.87
N LEU A 126 -9.59 1.15 6.66
CA LEU A 126 -10.22 1.86 7.75
C LEU A 126 -11.21 0.96 8.51
N PRO A 127 -11.08 0.77 9.84
CA PRO A 127 -12.00 -0.06 10.62
C PRO A 127 -13.45 0.40 10.53
N LEU A 128 -14.40 -0.54 10.49
CA LEU A 128 -15.84 -0.25 10.36
C LEU A 128 -16.38 0.81 11.36
N PRO A 129 -15.99 0.82 12.66
CA PRO A 129 -16.44 1.87 13.59
C PRO A 129 -16.00 3.28 13.15
N LEU A 130 -14.81 3.41 12.56
CA LEU A 130 -14.30 4.68 12.05
C LEU A 130 -14.97 5.09 10.73
N GLN A 131 -15.33 4.12 9.89
CA GLN A 131 -16.14 4.39 8.68
C GLN A 131 -17.47 5.05 9.03
N VAL A 132 -18.15 4.62 10.11
CA VAL A 132 -19.39 5.24 10.59
C VAL A 132 -19.17 6.70 11.01
N LYS A 133 -18.09 6.95 11.75
CA LYS A 133 -17.76 8.31 12.19
C LYS A 133 -17.35 9.22 11.05
N LEU A 134 -16.53 8.70 10.12
CA LEU A 134 -16.17 9.40 8.89
C LEU A 134 -17.41 9.83 8.10
N LEU A 135 -18.36 8.91 7.90
CA LEU A 135 -19.59 9.22 7.19
C LEU A 135 -20.37 10.38 7.84
N ARG A 136 -20.49 10.37 9.18
CA ARG A 136 -21.16 11.46 9.92
C ARG A 136 -20.46 12.80 9.71
N VAL A 137 -19.14 12.84 9.82
CA VAL A 137 -18.38 14.08 9.57
C VAL A 137 -18.59 14.60 8.14
N LEU A 138 -18.63 13.71 7.14
CA LEU A 138 -18.88 14.09 5.75
C LEU A 138 -20.31 14.57 5.50
N GLN A 139 -21.29 14.13 6.28
CA GLN A 139 -22.68 14.54 6.17
C GLN A 139 -22.96 15.84 6.90
N GLU A 140 -22.46 15.95 8.12
CA GLU A 140 -22.77 17.06 9.04
C GLU A 140 -21.77 18.23 8.87
N GLN A 141 -20.59 17.98 8.30
CA GLN A 141 -19.46 18.93 8.23
C GLN A 141 -19.05 19.44 9.62
N GLU A 142 -19.15 18.56 10.60
CA GLU A 142 -18.81 18.81 12.00
C GLU A 142 -18.00 17.65 12.55
N VAL A 143 -17.05 17.95 13.43
CA VAL A 143 -16.27 16.96 14.17
C VAL A 143 -16.49 17.12 15.67
N VAL A 144 -16.56 16.00 16.40
CA VAL A 144 -16.66 15.98 17.87
C VAL A 144 -15.44 15.24 18.40
N ARG A 145 -14.64 15.92 19.25
CA ARG A 145 -13.47 15.29 19.89
C ARG A 145 -13.85 14.18 20.85
N VAL A 146 -13.00 13.21 21.00
CA VAL A 146 -13.15 12.15 22.01
C VAL A 146 -13.20 12.80 23.40
N GLY A 147 -14.21 12.44 24.20
CA GLY A 147 -14.46 13.06 25.51
C GLY A 147 -15.20 14.39 25.50
N SER A 148 -15.55 14.92 24.31
CA SER A 148 -16.35 16.14 24.16
C SER A 148 -17.77 15.84 23.67
N ARG A 149 -18.68 16.81 23.86
CA ARG A 149 -20.02 16.83 23.24
C ARG A 149 -20.22 18.04 22.34
N LYS A 150 -19.19 18.91 22.22
CA LYS A 150 -19.29 20.13 21.40
C LYS A 150 -18.90 19.80 19.96
N PRO A 151 -19.81 20.00 18.99
CA PRO A 151 -19.46 19.93 17.59
C PRO A 151 -18.58 21.14 17.19
N ILE A 152 -17.65 20.89 16.29
CA ILE A 152 -16.75 21.88 15.70
C ILE A 152 -16.99 21.82 14.20
N LYS A 153 -17.44 22.94 13.60
CA LYS A 153 -17.63 23.03 12.16
C LYS A 153 -16.30 22.98 11.43
N ILE A 154 -16.27 22.24 10.35
CA ILE A 154 -15.11 22.10 9.47
C ILE A 154 -15.55 22.20 8.01
N ASN A 155 -14.66 22.68 7.19
CA ASN A 155 -14.83 22.74 5.74
C ASN A 155 -13.64 22.05 5.06
N ILE A 156 -13.70 20.75 4.91
CA ILE A 156 -12.63 19.96 4.28
C ILE A 156 -13.04 19.49 2.89
N ARG A 157 -12.06 19.39 1.99
CA ARG A 157 -12.17 18.56 0.80
C ARG A 157 -11.63 17.19 1.10
N LEU A 158 -12.39 16.15 0.80
CA LEU A 158 -11.94 14.76 0.97
C LEU A 158 -11.38 14.22 -0.35
N VAL A 159 -10.17 13.68 -0.29
CA VAL A 159 -9.57 12.85 -1.33
C VAL A 159 -9.20 11.51 -0.70
N THR A 160 -9.65 10.41 -1.27
CA THR A 160 -9.36 9.06 -0.78
C THR A 160 -8.60 8.27 -1.83
N ALA A 161 -7.78 7.32 -1.41
CA ALA A 161 -7.07 6.43 -2.31
C ALA A 161 -7.15 4.97 -1.83
N THR A 162 -7.13 4.05 -2.78
CA THR A 162 -7.13 2.62 -2.49
C THR A 162 -6.42 1.84 -3.60
N ASN A 163 -5.90 0.68 -3.25
CA ASN A 163 -5.35 -0.32 -4.17
C ASN A 163 -6.25 -1.57 -4.26
N ILE A 164 -7.34 -1.63 -3.50
CA ILE A 164 -8.31 -2.72 -3.51
C ILE A 164 -9.63 -2.29 -4.18
N ASP A 165 -10.41 -3.27 -4.61
CA ASP A 165 -11.77 -3.08 -5.08
C ASP A 165 -12.70 -2.86 -3.89
N LEU A 166 -13.21 -1.63 -3.74
CA LEU A 166 -14.13 -1.28 -2.66
C LEU A 166 -15.52 -1.89 -2.83
N GLU A 167 -15.96 -2.21 -4.05
CA GLU A 167 -17.24 -2.87 -4.28
C GLU A 167 -17.20 -4.29 -3.73
N GLN A 168 -16.11 -5.02 -3.99
CA GLN A 168 -15.87 -6.33 -3.38
C GLN A 168 -15.72 -6.24 -1.85
N ALA A 169 -15.09 -5.19 -1.32
CA ALA A 169 -14.99 -4.96 0.12
C ALA A 169 -16.37 -4.71 0.76
N VAL A 170 -17.29 -4.03 0.06
CA VAL A 170 -18.69 -3.85 0.49
C VAL A 170 -19.43 -5.19 0.50
N GLU A 171 -19.32 -5.99 -0.55
CA GLU A 171 -19.92 -7.32 -0.63
C GLU A 171 -19.42 -8.25 0.50
N ALA A 172 -18.15 -8.17 0.81
CA ALA A 172 -17.53 -8.92 1.91
C ALA A 172 -17.89 -8.39 3.32
N GLY A 173 -18.61 -7.25 3.43
CA GLY A 173 -18.97 -6.62 4.70
C GLY A 173 -17.81 -5.89 5.41
N ASN A 174 -16.70 -5.67 4.73
CA ASN A 174 -15.51 -4.97 5.25
C ASN A 174 -15.56 -3.46 5.01
N PHE A 175 -16.42 -3.00 4.12
CA PHE A 175 -16.62 -1.59 3.81
C PHE A 175 -18.12 -1.26 3.75
N ARG A 176 -18.50 -0.09 4.24
CA ARG A 176 -19.92 0.31 4.28
C ARG A 176 -20.36 0.87 2.93
N LEU A 177 -21.50 0.41 2.45
CA LEU A 177 -22.12 0.86 1.20
C LEU A 177 -22.45 2.36 1.20
N ASP A 178 -22.95 2.88 2.32
CA ASP A 178 -23.31 4.29 2.46
C ASP A 178 -22.07 5.22 2.40
N LEU A 179 -20.96 4.81 3.00
CA LEU A 179 -19.69 5.52 2.88
C LEU A 179 -19.13 5.43 1.45
N PHE A 180 -19.20 4.25 0.83
CA PHE A 180 -18.74 4.06 -0.55
C PHE A 180 -19.40 5.08 -1.50
N TYR A 181 -20.74 5.20 -1.48
CA TYR A 181 -21.42 6.19 -2.32
C TYR A 181 -21.08 7.64 -1.97
N ARG A 182 -20.74 7.92 -0.72
CA ARG A 182 -20.38 9.27 -0.29
C ARG A 182 -19.01 9.71 -0.78
N ILE A 183 -18.03 8.79 -0.87
CA ILE A 183 -16.66 9.08 -1.32
C ILE A 183 -16.47 8.87 -2.82
N ASN A 184 -17.29 8.05 -3.46
CA ASN A 184 -17.18 7.67 -4.86
C ASN A 184 -17.99 8.61 -5.78
N VAL A 185 -17.71 9.92 -5.68
CA VAL A 185 -18.38 10.94 -6.53
C VAL A 185 -17.59 11.20 -7.80
N ALA A 186 -16.28 11.41 -7.68
CA ALA A 186 -15.37 11.52 -8.82
C ALA A 186 -14.31 10.41 -8.69
N GLN A 187 -14.27 9.52 -9.69
CA GLN A 187 -13.28 8.45 -9.74
C GLN A 187 -12.08 8.86 -10.57
N VAL A 188 -10.89 8.58 -10.04
CA VAL A 188 -9.60 8.76 -10.72
C VAL A 188 -8.90 7.42 -10.77
N GLN A 189 -8.68 6.89 -11.96
CA GLN A 189 -7.92 5.66 -12.16
C GLN A 189 -6.47 6.01 -12.48
N VAL A 190 -5.53 5.58 -11.63
CA VAL A 190 -4.10 5.70 -11.88
C VAL A 190 -3.57 4.36 -12.40
N LEU A 191 -3.21 4.34 -13.68
CA LEU A 191 -2.75 3.12 -14.34
C LEU A 191 -1.41 2.65 -13.78
N PRO A 192 -1.17 1.33 -13.72
CA PRO A 192 0.14 0.78 -13.41
C PRO A 192 1.15 1.15 -14.49
N LEU A 193 2.45 1.18 -14.12
CA LEU A 193 3.51 1.68 -15.00
C LEU A 193 3.65 0.85 -16.29
N ARG A 194 3.41 -0.45 -16.22
CA ARG A 194 3.39 -1.36 -17.39
C ARG A 194 2.36 -1.00 -18.46
N GLU A 195 1.30 -0.28 -18.10
CA GLU A 195 0.25 0.16 -19.03
C GLU A 195 0.51 1.55 -19.61
N ARG A 196 1.57 2.23 -19.15
CA ARG A 196 2.01 3.55 -19.63
C ARG A 196 3.52 3.57 -19.92
N PRO A 197 4.00 2.74 -20.84
CA PRO A 197 5.44 2.53 -21.05
C PRO A 197 6.20 3.78 -21.48
N LEU A 198 5.54 4.74 -22.14
CA LEU A 198 6.17 6.00 -22.53
C LEU A 198 6.53 6.91 -21.35
N ASP A 199 5.97 6.66 -20.14
CA ASP A 199 6.35 7.37 -18.93
C ASP A 199 7.63 6.84 -18.29
N ILE A 200 8.08 5.62 -18.64
CA ILE A 200 9.22 4.95 -17.97
C ILE A 200 10.50 5.76 -18.14
N LEU A 201 10.93 6.02 -19.36
CA LEU A 201 12.21 6.71 -19.61
C LEU A 201 12.23 8.15 -19.08
N PRO A 202 11.18 8.97 -19.22
CA PRO A 202 11.11 10.28 -18.58
C PRO A 202 11.22 10.22 -17.05
N LEU A 203 10.63 9.20 -16.40
CA LEU A 203 10.78 8.98 -14.96
C LEU A 203 12.22 8.58 -14.60
N VAL A 204 12.81 7.66 -15.35
CA VAL A 204 14.22 7.25 -15.17
C VAL A 204 15.13 8.46 -15.27
N GLU A 205 14.94 9.30 -16.28
CA GLU A 205 15.73 10.52 -16.48
C GLU A 205 15.55 11.50 -15.33
N HIS A 206 14.33 11.69 -14.86
CA HIS A 206 14.05 12.51 -13.71
C HIS A 206 14.77 12.01 -12.43
N PHE A 207 14.68 10.72 -12.14
CA PHE A 207 15.34 10.15 -10.96
C PHE A 207 16.86 10.14 -11.09
N ARG A 208 17.38 9.89 -12.29
CA ARG A 208 18.82 9.94 -12.59
C ARG A 208 19.38 11.32 -12.26
N ARG A 209 18.77 12.40 -12.75
CA ARG A 209 19.19 13.78 -12.42
C ARG A 209 19.08 14.08 -10.94
N LEU A 210 17.94 13.73 -10.32
CA LEU A 210 17.67 14.00 -8.91
C LEU A 210 18.72 13.35 -8.00
N TYR A 211 19.01 12.07 -8.23
CA TYR A 211 19.93 11.32 -7.38
C TYR A 211 21.40 11.60 -7.70
N SER A 212 21.76 11.84 -8.96
CA SER A 212 23.12 12.27 -9.31
C SER A 212 23.50 13.58 -8.61
N ALA A 213 22.57 14.56 -8.59
CA ALA A 213 22.77 15.81 -7.87
C ALA A 213 22.95 15.59 -6.35
N ARG A 214 22.18 14.68 -5.74
CA ARG A 214 22.29 14.35 -4.31
C ARG A 214 23.57 13.62 -3.96
N LEU A 215 24.00 12.70 -4.82
CA LEU A 215 25.22 11.92 -4.65
C LEU A 215 26.48 12.71 -5.05
N LYS A 216 26.32 13.88 -5.68
CA LYS A 216 27.40 14.72 -6.21
C LYS A 216 28.29 13.96 -7.20
N ILE A 217 27.69 13.16 -8.07
CA ILE A 217 28.33 12.45 -9.18
C ILE A 217 27.89 13.07 -10.50
N ALA A 218 28.70 12.87 -11.55
CA ALA A 218 28.26 13.18 -12.90
C ALA A 218 27.02 12.32 -13.25
N GLU A 219 26.11 12.86 -14.08
CA GLU A 219 24.95 12.07 -14.53
C GLU A 219 25.39 10.93 -15.44
N PRO A 220 25.47 9.66 -14.99
CA PRO A 220 25.97 8.57 -15.82
C PRO A 220 24.97 8.26 -16.93
N MET A 221 25.48 7.98 -18.12
CA MET A 221 24.66 7.58 -19.27
C MET A 221 24.08 6.18 -19.06
N LEU A 222 22.85 5.96 -19.53
CA LEU A 222 22.29 4.62 -19.66
C LEU A 222 22.85 3.94 -20.90
N SER A 223 23.31 2.69 -20.79
CA SER A 223 23.60 1.89 -21.98
C SER A 223 22.30 1.53 -22.70
N GLU A 224 22.37 1.27 -24.00
CA GLU A 224 21.22 0.85 -24.81
C GLU A 224 20.57 -0.43 -24.22
N SER A 225 21.39 -1.39 -23.81
CA SER A 225 20.93 -2.62 -23.18
C SER A 225 20.27 -2.40 -21.79
N ALA A 226 20.73 -1.41 -21.02
CA ALA A 226 20.06 -1.04 -19.76
C ALA A 226 18.72 -0.35 -20.02
N THR A 227 18.67 0.51 -21.04
CA THR A 227 17.42 1.16 -21.48
C THR A 227 16.37 0.12 -21.88
N GLN A 228 16.77 -0.87 -22.69
CA GLN A 228 15.87 -1.95 -23.10
C GLN A 228 15.38 -2.78 -21.90
N ALA A 229 16.28 -3.13 -20.98
CA ALA A 229 15.93 -3.87 -19.77
C ALA A 229 14.91 -3.13 -18.88
N LEU A 230 15.00 -1.79 -18.80
CA LEU A 230 14.04 -0.96 -18.07
C LEU A 230 12.66 -0.93 -18.76
N LEU A 231 12.62 -0.95 -20.09
CA LEU A 231 11.37 -0.96 -20.86
C LEU A 231 10.67 -2.32 -20.83
N ASP A 232 11.43 -3.41 -20.84
CA ASP A 232 10.91 -4.78 -20.89
C ASP A 232 10.41 -5.29 -19.51
N TYR A 233 10.83 -4.62 -18.41
CA TYR A 233 10.47 -5.05 -17.07
C TYR A 233 9.03 -4.61 -16.70
N PRO A 234 8.20 -5.50 -16.10
CA PRO A 234 6.77 -5.25 -15.87
C PRO A 234 6.45 -4.32 -14.69
N TRP A 235 7.43 -3.90 -13.91
CA TRP A 235 7.32 -2.94 -12.80
C TRP A 235 6.19 -3.26 -11.80
N PRO A 236 6.18 -4.41 -11.12
CA PRO A 236 5.14 -4.76 -10.15
C PRO A 236 5.04 -3.77 -8.98
N GLY A 237 6.15 -3.14 -8.58
CA GLY A 237 6.17 -2.05 -7.58
C GLY A 237 6.02 -0.65 -8.18
N ASN A 238 5.68 -0.56 -9.47
CA ASN A 238 5.40 0.68 -10.20
C ASN A 238 6.54 1.73 -10.08
N ILE A 239 6.19 3.00 -9.93
CA ILE A 239 7.16 4.11 -9.86
C ILE A 239 8.06 4.00 -8.62
N ARG A 240 7.53 3.47 -7.50
CA ARG A 240 8.31 3.27 -6.27
C ARG A 240 9.47 2.29 -6.50
N GLU A 241 9.22 1.21 -7.22
CA GLU A 241 10.26 0.24 -7.58
C GLU A 241 11.24 0.84 -8.58
N LEU A 242 10.75 1.53 -9.61
CA LEU A 242 11.58 2.22 -10.60
C LEU A 242 12.54 3.21 -9.93
N GLU A 243 12.05 4.03 -9.01
CA GLU A 243 12.87 4.97 -8.23
C GLU A 243 14.00 4.26 -7.48
N ASN A 244 13.68 3.15 -6.80
CA ASN A 244 14.67 2.37 -6.05
C ASN A 244 15.72 1.73 -6.97
N VAL A 245 15.29 1.15 -8.09
CA VAL A 245 16.20 0.52 -9.07
C VAL A 245 17.16 1.53 -9.65
N VAL A 246 16.67 2.72 -10.04
CA VAL A 246 17.52 3.80 -10.58
C VAL A 246 18.47 4.34 -9.51
N HIS A 247 17.99 4.57 -8.29
CA HIS A 247 18.82 5.05 -7.19
C HIS A 247 19.95 4.06 -6.87
N LEU A 248 19.64 2.77 -6.75
CA LEU A 248 20.65 1.74 -6.50
C LEU A 248 21.64 1.61 -7.67
N ALA A 249 21.14 1.67 -8.91
CA ALA A 249 22.00 1.62 -10.09
C ALA A 249 23.04 2.75 -10.11
N LEU A 250 22.64 3.97 -9.70
CA LEU A 250 23.56 5.11 -9.58
C LEU A 250 24.60 4.89 -8.47
N LEU A 251 24.22 4.35 -7.32
CA LEU A 251 25.15 4.04 -6.24
C LEU A 251 26.19 2.99 -6.65
N VAL A 252 25.78 1.99 -7.45
CA VAL A 252 26.68 0.92 -7.90
C VAL A 252 27.56 1.36 -9.08
N ALA A 253 26.99 2.10 -10.02
CA ALA A 253 27.73 2.55 -11.21
C ALA A 253 28.71 3.68 -10.91
N GLY A 254 28.41 4.59 -9.97
CA GLY A 254 29.14 5.83 -9.75
C GLY A 254 29.13 6.69 -10.99
N ASP A 255 30.32 7.13 -11.44
CA ASP A 255 30.48 7.94 -12.65
C ASP A 255 30.52 7.12 -13.96
N ARG A 256 30.41 5.78 -13.87
CA ARG A 256 30.43 4.89 -15.04
C ARG A 256 29.04 4.76 -15.66
N PRO A 257 28.94 4.44 -16.96
CA PRO A 257 27.65 4.15 -17.60
C PRO A 257 26.86 3.07 -16.84
N ILE A 258 25.56 3.27 -16.74
CA ILE A 258 24.64 2.28 -16.14
C ILE A 258 24.44 1.14 -17.11
N MET A 259 24.88 -0.05 -16.71
CA MET A 259 24.74 -1.31 -17.44
C MET A 259 23.58 -2.14 -16.86
N PRO A 260 23.02 -3.14 -17.57
CA PRO A 260 21.98 -4.02 -17.04
C PRO A 260 22.36 -4.71 -15.72
N SER A 261 23.63 -5.00 -15.50
CA SER A 261 24.14 -5.61 -14.27
C SER A 261 23.99 -4.72 -13.02
N HIS A 262 23.85 -3.40 -13.22
CA HIS A 262 23.62 -2.45 -12.14
C HIS A 262 22.12 -2.35 -11.75
N LEU A 263 21.21 -2.78 -12.65
CA LEU A 263 19.78 -2.79 -12.43
C LEU A 263 19.40 -4.01 -11.57
N LYS A 264 18.97 -3.76 -10.35
CA LYS A 264 18.53 -4.82 -9.42
C LYS A 264 17.00 -4.82 -9.37
N PHE A 265 16.41 -5.53 -10.30
CA PHE A 265 14.96 -5.79 -10.30
C PHE A 265 14.58 -6.73 -9.16
N SER A 266 13.38 -6.57 -8.62
CA SER A 266 12.83 -7.43 -7.57
C SER A 266 12.42 -8.80 -8.13
N ALA A 267 13.35 -9.53 -8.71
CA ALA A 267 13.12 -10.78 -9.45
C ALA A 267 12.44 -11.90 -8.63
N GLY A 268 12.55 -11.87 -7.29
CA GLY A 268 11.91 -12.86 -6.42
C GLY A 268 10.39 -12.69 -6.31
N LEU A 269 9.90 -11.47 -6.39
CA LEU A 269 8.46 -11.17 -6.35
C LEU A 269 7.81 -11.31 -7.73
N SER A 270 8.55 -11.09 -8.82
CA SER A 270 8.04 -11.23 -10.20
C SER A 270 7.76 -12.68 -10.60
N ALA A 271 8.54 -13.64 -10.12
CA ALA A 271 8.26 -15.05 -10.36
C ALA A 271 6.98 -15.52 -9.65
N MET A 272 6.66 -14.92 -8.49
CA MET A 272 5.37 -15.13 -7.82
C MET A 272 4.20 -14.43 -8.54
N HIS A 273 4.43 -13.29 -9.19
CA HIS A 273 3.37 -12.52 -9.90
C HIS A 273 3.16 -12.97 -11.35
N ALA A 274 4.15 -13.54 -12.02
CA ALA A 274 3.99 -14.10 -13.38
C ALA A 274 3.12 -15.36 -13.39
N SER A 275 3.00 -16.06 -12.25
CA SER A 275 2.04 -17.17 -12.06
C SER A 275 0.66 -16.69 -11.59
N VAL A 276 0.45 -15.37 -11.37
CA VAL A 276 -0.77 -14.79 -10.79
C VAL A 276 -1.56 -13.93 -11.80
N ASN A 277 -1.14 -13.88 -13.09
CA ASN A 277 -1.93 -13.15 -14.11
C ASN A 277 -3.17 -13.92 -14.59
N SER A 278 -3.93 -14.48 -13.64
CA SER A 278 -5.34 -14.84 -13.80
C SER A 278 -6.06 -14.64 -12.45
N GLY A 279 -6.55 -13.41 -12.20
CA GLY A 279 -7.51 -13.13 -11.13
C GLY A 279 -6.89 -12.75 -9.78
N ALA A 280 -7.52 -11.79 -9.13
CA ALA A 280 -7.52 -11.31 -7.74
C ALA A 280 -6.40 -11.78 -6.76
N PRO A 281 -6.00 -10.97 -5.75
CA PRO A 281 -5.07 -11.40 -4.71
C PRO A 281 -5.66 -12.63 -4.01
N ARG A 282 -5.13 -13.81 -4.36
CA ARG A 282 -5.55 -15.05 -3.71
C ARG A 282 -5.05 -14.99 -2.27
N ILE A 283 -5.97 -14.96 -1.33
CA ILE A 283 -5.69 -15.17 0.08
C ILE A 283 -4.85 -16.46 0.16
N PRO A 284 -3.78 -16.53 1.00
CA PRO A 284 -2.95 -17.74 1.12
C PRO A 284 -3.76 -19.04 1.27
N GLN A 285 -4.94 -18.94 1.89
CA GLN A 285 -5.91 -20.02 2.03
C GLN A 285 -6.51 -20.48 0.70
N GLU A 286 -6.69 -19.60 -0.30
CA GLU A 286 -7.19 -19.99 -1.64
C GLU A 286 -6.14 -20.75 -2.44
N VAL A 287 -4.87 -20.36 -2.31
CA VAL A 287 -3.75 -21.09 -2.92
C VAL A 287 -3.64 -22.48 -2.31
N VAL A 288 -3.73 -22.58 -0.99
CA VAL A 288 -3.76 -23.87 -0.28
C VAL A 288 -4.95 -24.71 -0.73
N ARG A 289 -6.15 -24.12 -0.84
CA ARG A 289 -7.36 -24.80 -1.32
C ARG A 289 -7.19 -25.38 -2.73
N GLU A 290 -6.62 -24.61 -3.65
CA GLU A 290 -6.38 -25.09 -5.03
C GLU A 290 -5.40 -26.26 -5.06
N GLN A 291 -4.31 -26.20 -4.27
CA GLN A 291 -3.35 -27.30 -4.18
C GLN A 291 -3.97 -28.56 -3.51
N LEU A 292 -4.82 -28.35 -2.49
CA LEU A 292 -5.56 -29.46 -1.89
C LEU A 292 -6.51 -30.13 -2.88
N LEU A 293 -7.24 -29.36 -3.71
CA LEU A 293 -8.11 -29.92 -4.74
C LEU A 293 -7.31 -30.74 -5.76
N ARG A 294 -6.12 -30.27 -6.17
CA ARG A 294 -5.22 -31.06 -7.05
C ARG A 294 -4.74 -32.36 -6.39
N LEU A 295 -4.44 -32.30 -5.08
CA LEU A 295 -4.07 -33.52 -4.32
C LEU A 295 -5.22 -34.51 -4.22
N PHE A 296 -6.48 -34.04 -4.17
CA PHE A 296 -7.67 -34.92 -4.16
C PHE A 296 -7.89 -35.63 -5.49
N GLU A 297 -7.36 -35.10 -6.61
CA GLU A 297 -7.42 -35.76 -7.92
C GLU A 297 -6.40 -36.93 -8.05
N VAL A 298 -5.40 -36.99 -7.15
CA VAL A 298 -4.39 -38.05 -7.12
C VAL A 298 -4.71 -38.99 -5.97
N PRO A 299 -5.29 -40.19 -6.23
CA PRO A 299 -5.66 -41.10 -5.15
C PRO A 299 -4.41 -41.64 -4.44
N GLY A 300 -4.34 -41.38 -3.13
CA GLY A 300 -3.31 -41.88 -2.20
C GLY A 300 -3.98 -42.62 -1.03
N ASP A 301 -3.36 -43.68 -0.52
CA ASP A 301 -3.95 -44.51 0.54
C ASP A 301 -3.97 -43.82 1.93
N SER A 302 -3.25 -42.68 2.09
CA SER A 302 -3.10 -41.97 3.38
C SER A 302 -3.06 -40.43 3.27
N LEU A 303 -3.79 -39.87 2.31
CA LEU A 303 -3.71 -38.46 1.96
C LEU A 303 -3.82 -37.47 3.16
N LEU A 304 -4.71 -37.77 4.12
CA LEU A 304 -4.85 -36.95 5.34
C LEU A 304 -3.56 -36.98 6.18
N HIS A 305 -2.98 -38.16 6.34
CA HIS A 305 -1.73 -38.34 7.09
C HIS A 305 -0.55 -37.62 6.41
N ASP A 306 -0.49 -37.67 5.08
CA ASP A 306 0.58 -37.03 4.30
C ASP A 306 0.49 -35.49 4.37
N ILE A 307 -0.74 -34.95 4.33
CA ILE A 307 -0.98 -33.52 4.52
C ILE A 307 -0.63 -33.08 5.94
N GLU A 308 -1.04 -33.88 6.95
CA GLU A 308 -0.71 -33.59 8.35
C GLU A 308 0.81 -33.64 8.59
N ASP A 309 1.51 -34.64 8.04
CA ASP A 309 2.98 -34.74 8.11
C ASP A 309 3.64 -33.48 7.49
N LEU A 310 3.19 -33.08 6.31
CA LEU A 310 3.71 -31.87 5.62
C LEU A 310 3.52 -30.63 6.48
N ILE A 311 2.32 -30.37 6.99
CA ILE A 311 2.01 -29.19 7.82
C ILE A 311 2.87 -29.17 9.08
N VAL A 312 2.96 -30.29 9.79
CA VAL A 312 3.70 -30.39 11.04
C VAL A 312 5.20 -30.21 10.81
N ARG A 313 5.75 -30.82 9.75
CA ARG A 313 7.16 -30.74 9.38
C ARG A 313 7.57 -29.31 8.99
N GLU A 314 6.82 -28.70 8.11
CA GLU A 314 7.10 -27.32 7.65
C GLU A 314 6.94 -26.30 8.78
N ALA A 315 5.90 -26.41 9.61
CA ALA A 315 5.72 -25.54 10.76
C ALA A 315 6.84 -25.69 11.79
N PHE A 316 7.31 -26.92 12.03
CA PHE A 316 8.40 -27.19 12.98
C PHE A 316 9.74 -26.64 12.48
N ALA A 317 10.03 -26.80 11.20
CA ALA A 317 11.20 -26.20 10.55
C ALA A 317 11.14 -24.66 10.55
N PHE A 318 9.99 -24.07 10.19
CA PHE A 318 9.76 -22.64 10.20
C PHE A 318 9.98 -22.00 11.58
N CYS A 319 9.58 -22.70 12.64
CA CYS A 319 9.80 -22.26 14.03
C CYS A 319 11.19 -22.59 14.58
N GLY A 320 12.15 -22.97 13.74
CA GLY A 320 13.53 -23.30 14.15
C GLY A 320 13.58 -24.52 15.09
N PHE A 321 12.74 -25.52 14.86
CA PHE A 321 12.60 -26.75 15.66
C PHE A 321 12.18 -26.51 17.12
N ASN A 322 11.46 -25.42 17.38
CA ASN A 322 10.97 -25.06 18.71
C ASN A 322 9.52 -25.50 18.91
N GLN A 323 9.31 -26.52 19.77
CA GLN A 323 7.99 -27.13 20.01
C GLN A 323 6.93 -26.15 20.53
N LEU A 324 7.33 -25.16 21.38
CA LEU A 324 6.40 -24.22 21.96
C LEU A 324 5.89 -23.24 20.88
N ARG A 325 6.81 -22.65 20.13
CA ARG A 325 6.47 -21.75 19.00
C ARG A 325 5.67 -22.44 17.91
N THR A 326 5.97 -23.72 17.64
CA THR A 326 5.21 -24.51 16.65
C THR A 326 3.78 -24.78 17.15
N ALA A 327 3.61 -25.08 18.44
CA ALA A 327 2.29 -25.26 19.04
C ALA A 327 1.46 -23.98 18.97
N GLU A 328 2.05 -22.84 19.27
CA GLU A 328 1.42 -21.52 19.15
C GLU A 328 1.04 -21.19 17.70
N LEU A 329 1.95 -21.42 16.73
CA LEU A 329 1.71 -21.20 15.30
C LEU A 329 0.54 -22.02 14.77
N LEU A 330 0.45 -23.32 15.16
CA LEU A 330 -0.59 -24.23 14.70
C LEU A 330 -1.88 -24.18 15.56
N GLY A 331 -1.93 -23.35 16.61
CA GLY A 331 -3.08 -23.23 17.49
C GLY A 331 -3.39 -24.50 18.31
N VAL A 332 -2.39 -25.32 18.62
CA VAL A 332 -2.52 -26.57 19.38
C VAL A 332 -1.82 -26.48 20.74
N THR A 333 -2.21 -27.35 21.68
CA THR A 333 -1.53 -27.40 22.98
C THR A 333 -0.12 -28.00 22.83
N ARG A 334 0.81 -27.64 23.74
CA ARG A 334 2.16 -28.19 23.76
C ARG A 334 2.18 -29.73 23.80
N ASN A 335 1.24 -30.33 24.53
CA ASN A 335 1.15 -31.79 24.60
C ASN A 335 0.67 -32.41 23.29
N ALA A 336 -0.33 -31.80 22.65
CA ALA A 336 -0.79 -32.23 21.31
C ALA A 336 0.33 -32.10 20.28
N MET A 337 1.07 -30.99 20.29
CA MET A 337 2.23 -30.78 19.40
C MET A 337 3.31 -31.84 19.59
N ARG A 338 3.62 -32.19 20.84
CA ARG A 338 4.58 -33.25 21.12
C ARG A 338 4.09 -34.60 20.58
N THR A 339 2.82 -34.91 20.72
CA THR A 339 2.23 -36.15 20.18
C THR A 339 2.34 -36.19 18.66
N LEU A 340 1.99 -35.10 17.99
CA LEU A 340 2.13 -34.97 16.52
C LEU A 340 3.58 -35.19 16.09
N LEU A 341 4.55 -34.53 16.73
CA LEU A 341 5.97 -34.68 16.39
C LEU A 341 6.52 -36.11 16.61
N VAL A 342 5.98 -36.84 17.59
CA VAL A 342 6.32 -38.24 17.82
C VAL A 342 5.67 -39.12 16.75
N ASN A 343 4.40 -38.92 16.44
CA ASN A 343 3.65 -39.72 15.44
C ASN A 343 4.27 -39.59 14.04
N HIS A 344 4.79 -38.38 13.71
CA HIS A 344 5.45 -38.09 12.43
C HIS A 344 6.98 -38.30 12.47
N GLY A 345 7.51 -38.99 13.51
CA GLY A 345 8.92 -39.43 13.59
C GLY A 345 9.95 -38.31 13.78
N MET A 346 9.52 -37.09 14.10
CA MET A 346 10.41 -35.93 14.30
C MET A 346 10.97 -35.86 15.73
N LEU A 347 10.39 -36.59 16.67
CA LEU A 347 10.88 -36.76 18.05
C LEU A 347 10.82 -38.23 18.46
N LYS A 348 11.81 -38.67 19.23
CA LYS A 348 11.79 -40.01 19.84
C LYS A 348 10.74 -40.07 20.96
N GLY A 349 9.80 -40.98 20.87
CA GLY A 349 8.87 -41.28 21.94
C GLY A 349 9.64 -41.67 23.21
N ARG A 350 9.14 -41.24 24.41
CA ARG A 350 9.65 -41.79 25.67
C ARG A 350 9.29 -43.28 25.67
N VAL A 351 10.29 -44.13 25.60
CA VAL A 351 10.16 -45.55 26.02
C VAL A 351 9.77 -45.48 27.50
N LYS A 352 8.54 -45.91 27.84
CA LYS A 352 8.21 -46.15 29.25
C LYS A 352 9.04 -47.34 29.73
N PRO A 353 9.65 -47.25 30.91
CA PRO A 353 10.33 -48.40 31.53
C PRO A 353 9.38 -49.52 31.86
#